data_a9254c91ae27f9cb2d8232793dc35a83
#
_entry.id   a9254c91ae27f9cb2d8232793dc35a83
#
_cell.length_a   1.000
_cell.length_b   1.000
_cell.length_c   1.000
_cell.angle_alpha   90.00
_cell.angle_beta   90.00
_cell.angle_gamma   90.00
#
_symmetry.space_group_name_H-M   'P 1'
#
loop_
_entity.id
_entity.type
_entity.pdbx_description
1 polymer ?
#
loop_
_entity_poly.entity_id
_entity_poly.type
_entity_poly.pdbx_seq_one_letter_code
_entity_poly.pdbx_strand_id
1 'polypeptide(L)'
;MKKVLFVSHTARLNRPYFDPSVRYRCFNLADELNERGYYCKVTTSFEFIKNDISNFDIYVFHRPPFDPEFIDKVKWLQNNGKIVIADYDDLVFDIENALSSSLYKSGRASQRDVLNIFSRNSAALNYFKYFTVSTHPLGARIYEISKEEVDVCVVHNALTEKYKSICDQLRFNEAVEKVKGRVGYFSGTKSHDKDLALVADAIAESCAGKELLFVGPIDVPEVIQKACKVTQIPLVGYHEMVKLIATCEVVIAPLESSIFNSCKSGLKYFESAYAGCSVVATPIPDIDRFTSQSLFKATSLDEWKLALKQATESFESIPESERINSAKEQANIKLEVEKWLEFVNKISAEVS
;
A
#
# COMPACT_ATOMS: atom_id res chain seq x y z
N MET A 1 11.15 28.55 -2.49
CA MET A 1 11.11 27.11 -2.18
C MET A 1 9.76 26.83 -1.55
N LYS A 2 8.88 26.07 -2.23
CA LYS A 2 7.55 25.71 -1.69
C LYS A 2 7.72 24.76 -0.51
N LYS A 3 6.89 24.95 0.53
CA LYS A 3 6.91 24.15 1.75
C LYS A 3 5.68 23.25 1.78
N VAL A 4 5.87 21.95 1.98
CA VAL A 4 4.80 20.94 1.99
C VAL A 4 4.73 20.24 3.35
N LEU A 5 3.56 20.20 3.95
CA LEU A 5 3.29 19.45 5.16
C LEU A 5 2.39 18.24 4.86
N PHE A 6 2.91 17.06 5.13
CA PHE A 6 2.11 15.83 5.13
C PHE A 6 1.62 15.56 6.55
N VAL A 7 0.30 15.43 6.70
CA VAL A 7 -0.37 15.20 8.00
C VAL A 7 -1.03 13.83 7.97
N SER A 8 -0.54 12.87 8.75
CA SER A 8 -1.07 11.52 8.76
C SER A 8 -2.02 11.27 9.91
N HIS A 9 -3.16 10.64 9.62
CA HIS A 9 -4.05 10.11 10.65
C HIS A 9 -3.69 8.62 10.90
N THR A 10 -2.85 8.36 11.89
CA THR A 10 -2.37 7.02 12.24
C THR A 10 -2.45 6.77 13.73
N ALA A 11 -2.70 5.51 14.11
CA ALA A 11 -2.63 5.09 15.50
C ALA A 11 -1.18 4.98 16.06
N ARG A 12 -0.17 5.03 15.17
CA ARG A 12 1.26 4.93 15.53
C ARG A 12 1.89 6.30 15.74
N LEU A 13 1.35 7.08 16.68
CA LEU A 13 1.72 8.48 16.89
C LEU A 13 3.24 8.72 17.10
N ASN A 14 3.90 7.86 17.85
CA ASN A 14 5.34 8.01 18.15
C ASN A 14 6.27 7.45 17.06
N ARG A 15 5.73 6.63 16.13
CA ARG A 15 6.50 5.97 15.07
C ARG A 15 5.70 5.88 13.78
N PRO A 16 5.24 6.99 13.22
CA PRO A 16 4.38 7.00 12.04
C PRO A 16 5.02 6.33 10.81
N TYR A 17 6.34 6.39 10.66
CA TYR A 17 7.07 5.71 9.58
C TYR A 17 6.87 4.17 9.56
N PHE A 18 6.61 3.55 10.73
CA PHE A 18 6.34 2.11 10.81
C PHE A 18 4.93 1.71 10.37
N ASP A 19 4.08 2.67 10.07
CA ASP A 19 2.82 2.44 9.38
C ASP A 19 3.10 2.40 7.87
N PRO A 20 2.91 1.25 7.18
CA PRO A 20 3.19 1.15 5.75
C PRO A 20 2.42 2.18 4.92
N SER A 21 1.17 2.45 5.27
CA SER A 21 0.33 3.44 4.61
C SER A 21 0.96 4.84 4.68
N VAL A 22 1.30 5.28 5.89
CA VAL A 22 1.96 6.58 6.12
C VAL A 22 3.33 6.65 5.44
N ARG A 23 4.09 5.55 5.47
CA ARG A 23 5.38 5.49 4.77
C ARG A 23 5.21 5.73 3.27
N TYR A 24 4.28 5.03 2.62
CA TYR A 24 4.07 5.18 1.18
C TYR A 24 3.45 6.52 0.80
N ARG A 25 2.45 7.00 1.56
CA ARG A 25 1.69 8.19 1.20
C ARG A 25 2.29 9.51 1.68
N CYS A 26 3.08 9.48 2.76
CA CYS A 26 3.65 10.69 3.32
C CYS A 26 5.18 10.71 3.20
N PHE A 27 5.88 9.73 3.79
CA PHE A 27 7.35 9.79 3.85
C PHE A 27 8.00 9.61 2.48
N ASN A 28 7.56 8.63 1.69
CA ASN A 28 8.18 8.37 0.38
C ASN A 28 8.02 9.56 -0.58
N LEU A 29 6.84 10.20 -0.58
CA LEU A 29 6.61 11.41 -1.38
C LEU A 29 7.41 12.59 -0.84
N ALA A 30 7.45 12.78 0.50
CA ALA A 30 8.22 13.85 1.12
C ALA A 30 9.72 13.73 0.84
N ASP A 31 10.28 12.52 0.90
CA ASP A 31 11.69 12.27 0.63
C ASP A 31 12.04 12.62 -0.82
N GLU A 32 11.27 12.14 -1.81
CA GLU A 32 11.50 12.46 -3.24
C GLU A 32 11.29 13.94 -3.54
N LEU A 33 10.32 14.62 -2.92
CA LEU A 33 10.13 16.07 -3.06
C LEU A 33 11.28 16.87 -2.45
N ASN A 34 11.84 16.43 -1.31
CA ASN A 34 13.02 17.06 -0.71
C ASN A 34 14.23 16.96 -1.64
N GLU A 35 14.45 15.81 -2.31
CA GLU A 35 15.50 15.65 -3.33
C GLU A 35 15.32 16.62 -4.52
N ARG A 36 14.09 17.02 -4.80
CA ARG A 36 13.75 18.03 -5.84
C ARG A 36 13.77 19.47 -5.35
N GLY A 37 14.26 19.72 -4.13
CA GLY A 37 14.44 21.07 -3.59
C GLY A 37 13.17 21.68 -2.95
N TYR A 38 12.15 20.89 -2.64
CA TYR A 38 11.06 21.31 -1.77
C TYR A 38 11.47 21.18 -0.31
N TYR A 39 10.78 21.87 0.59
CA TYR A 39 10.90 21.61 2.03
C TYR A 39 9.67 20.85 2.51
N CYS A 40 9.84 19.56 2.76
CA CYS A 40 8.75 18.68 3.17
C CYS A 40 8.93 18.22 4.61
N LYS A 41 7.83 18.18 5.36
CA LYS A 41 7.75 17.63 6.71
C LYS A 41 6.59 16.67 6.80
N VAL A 42 6.75 15.59 7.58
CA VAL A 42 5.66 14.65 7.92
C VAL A 42 5.34 14.81 9.40
N THR A 43 4.06 14.91 9.72
CA THR A 43 3.55 15.02 11.09
C THR A 43 2.29 14.17 11.26
N THR A 44 1.80 14.03 12.49
CA THR A 44 0.53 13.39 12.78
C THR A 44 -0.61 14.41 12.92
N SER A 45 -1.86 13.98 12.74
CA SER A 45 -3.03 14.83 12.96
C SER A 45 -3.09 15.34 14.40
N PHE A 46 -2.61 14.57 15.37
CA PHE A 46 -2.52 14.99 16.77
C PHE A 46 -1.57 16.18 16.95
N GLU A 47 -0.36 16.13 16.37
CA GLU A 47 0.60 17.23 16.42
C GLU A 47 0.12 18.44 15.60
N PHE A 48 -0.56 18.19 14.47
CA PHE A 48 -1.16 19.24 13.65
C PHE A 48 -2.21 20.05 14.42
N ILE A 49 -3.07 19.40 15.20
CA ILE A 49 -4.08 20.09 15.99
C ILE A 49 -3.42 20.92 17.10
N LYS A 50 -2.42 20.37 17.79
CA LYS A 50 -1.82 21.01 18.97
C LYS A 50 -0.86 22.15 18.68
N ASN A 51 -0.22 22.16 17.53
CA ASN A 51 0.83 23.12 17.23
C ASN A 51 0.37 24.15 16.18
N ASP A 52 1.00 25.32 16.19
CA ASP A 52 0.91 26.25 15.08
C ASP A 52 1.86 25.82 13.98
N ILE A 53 1.29 25.32 12.88
CA ILE A 53 2.01 24.87 11.69
C ILE A 53 1.45 25.55 10.43
N SER A 54 1.13 26.84 10.55
CA SER A 54 0.54 27.67 9.49
C SER A 54 1.52 28.09 8.39
N ASN A 55 2.85 27.85 8.54
CA ASN A 55 3.87 28.41 7.67
C ASN A 55 4.27 27.51 6.47
N PHE A 56 3.41 26.55 6.10
CA PHE A 56 3.53 25.78 4.86
C PHE A 56 2.64 26.36 3.76
N ASP A 57 2.95 26.01 2.51
CA ASP A 57 2.20 26.47 1.33
C ASP A 57 1.15 25.41 0.93
N ILE A 58 1.50 24.13 1.12
CA ILE A 58 0.72 22.97 0.71
C ILE A 58 0.56 22.04 1.91
N TYR A 59 -0.66 21.55 2.13
CA TYR A 59 -1.00 20.60 3.18
C TYR A 59 -1.64 19.36 2.55
N VAL A 60 -1.09 18.20 2.81
CA VAL A 60 -1.60 16.90 2.36
C VAL A 60 -2.06 16.10 3.57
N PHE A 61 -3.34 15.84 3.66
CA PHE A 61 -3.96 15.14 4.79
C PHE A 61 -4.25 13.70 4.42
N HIS A 62 -3.45 12.78 4.92
CA HIS A 62 -3.61 11.34 4.68
C HIS A 62 -4.69 10.76 5.60
N ARG A 63 -5.75 10.22 4.98
CA ARG A 63 -6.96 9.66 5.61
C ARG A 63 -7.59 10.60 6.64
N PRO A 64 -7.91 11.86 6.29
CA PRO A 64 -8.45 12.82 7.23
C PRO A 64 -9.85 12.38 7.71
N PRO A 65 -10.08 12.21 9.03
CA PRO A 65 -11.41 11.99 9.56
C PRO A 65 -12.14 13.31 9.82
N PHE A 66 -13.46 13.29 9.84
CA PHE A 66 -14.22 14.40 10.39
C PHE A 66 -13.98 14.50 11.90
N ASP A 67 -13.41 15.60 12.30
CA ASP A 67 -13.26 16.07 13.67
C ASP A 67 -13.42 17.59 13.64
N PRO A 68 -14.29 18.20 14.50
CA PRO A 68 -14.58 19.62 14.41
C PRO A 68 -13.35 20.52 14.49
N GLU A 69 -12.46 20.30 15.46
CA GLU A 69 -11.25 21.11 15.64
C GLU A 69 -10.28 20.96 14.46
N PHE A 70 -10.12 19.72 13.94
CA PHE A 70 -9.32 19.46 12.74
C PHE A 70 -9.92 20.17 11.51
N ILE A 71 -11.22 20.05 11.29
CA ILE A 71 -11.90 20.66 10.14
C ILE A 71 -11.87 22.20 10.22
N ASP A 72 -11.99 22.79 11.40
CA ASP A 72 -11.86 24.24 11.56
C ASP A 72 -10.47 24.74 11.16
N LYS A 73 -9.41 24.00 11.50
CA LYS A 73 -8.06 24.30 11.01
C LYS A 73 -7.93 24.14 9.49
N VAL A 74 -8.51 23.09 8.91
CA VAL A 74 -8.55 22.89 7.45
C VAL A 74 -9.20 24.07 6.74
N LYS A 75 -10.38 24.49 7.19
CA LYS A 75 -11.08 25.67 6.66
C LYS A 75 -10.27 26.96 6.79
N TRP A 76 -9.61 27.13 7.95
CA TRP A 76 -8.74 28.28 8.15
C TRP A 76 -7.60 28.33 7.13
N LEU A 77 -6.96 27.18 6.85
CA LEU A 77 -5.91 27.07 5.84
C LEU A 77 -6.44 27.46 4.44
N GLN A 78 -7.59 26.91 4.06
CA GLN A 78 -8.25 27.21 2.78
C GLN A 78 -8.58 28.71 2.65
N ASN A 79 -9.15 29.31 3.69
CA ASN A 79 -9.48 30.74 3.72
C ASN A 79 -8.24 31.65 3.68
N ASN A 80 -7.05 31.13 4.02
CA ASN A 80 -5.78 31.83 3.94
C ASN A 80 -4.98 31.47 2.66
N GLY A 81 -5.64 30.98 1.62
CA GLY A 81 -5.04 30.71 0.32
C GLY A 81 -4.03 29.57 0.31
N LYS A 82 -4.11 28.64 1.28
CA LYS A 82 -3.24 27.45 1.29
C LYS A 82 -3.82 26.36 0.42
N ILE A 83 -2.95 25.62 -0.26
CA ILE A 83 -3.36 24.42 -0.99
C ILE A 83 -3.58 23.29 0.00
N VAL A 84 -4.79 22.73 -0.02
CA VAL A 84 -5.22 21.68 0.91
C VAL A 84 -5.71 20.49 0.12
N ILE A 85 -5.06 19.32 0.30
CA ILE A 85 -5.31 18.09 -0.42
C ILE A 85 -5.63 16.97 0.57
N ALA A 86 -6.72 16.21 0.36
CA ALA A 86 -6.96 14.95 1.07
C ALA A 86 -6.31 13.79 0.30
N ASP A 87 -5.70 12.85 1.02
CA ASP A 87 -5.03 11.70 0.43
C ASP A 87 -5.59 10.38 0.98
N TYR A 88 -5.93 9.45 0.10
CA TYR A 88 -6.45 8.13 0.47
C TYR A 88 -5.75 7.00 -0.29
N ASP A 89 -5.36 5.96 0.43
CA ASP A 89 -4.75 4.74 -0.10
C ASP A 89 -5.56 3.47 0.21
N ASP A 90 -6.69 3.63 0.90
CA ASP A 90 -7.63 2.54 1.21
C ASP A 90 -9.07 3.10 1.24
N LEU A 91 -10.06 2.23 1.01
CA LEU A 91 -11.48 2.60 0.89
C LEU A 91 -12.13 2.83 2.28
N VAL A 92 -11.55 3.71 3.10
CA VAL A 92 -11.99 3.94 4.49
C VAL A 92 -13.14 4.95 4.62
N PHE A 93 -13.59 5.53 3.51
CA PHE A 93 -14.63 6.56 3.45
C PHE A 93 -15.96 6.08 2.83
N ASP A 94 -16.01 4.84 2.36
CA ASP A 94 -17.19 4.24 1.73
C ASP A 94 -17.98 3.43 2.76
N ILE A 95 -19.03 4.04 3.31
CA ILE A 95 -19.85 3.45 4.39
C ILE A 95 -20.54 2.16 3.93
N GLU A 96 -20.97 2.07 2.67
CA GLU A 96 -21.68 0.90 2.13
C GLU A 96 -20.75 -0.33 2.11
N ASN A 97 -19.46 -0.13 1.90
CA ASN A 97 -18.46 -1.17 1.86
C ASN A 97 -17.68 -1.34 3.18
N ALA A 98 -18.06 -0.64 4.26
CA ALA A 98 -17.36 -0.64 5.54
C ALA A 98 -17.19 -2.05 6.15
N LEU A 99 -18.23 -2.90 6.05
CA LEU A 99 -18.20 -4.26 6.59
C LEU A 99 -17.39 -5.24 5.71
N SER A 100 -16.99 -4.84 4.52
CA SER A 100 -16.05 -5.57 3.69
C SER A 100 -14.59 -5.26 4.04
N SER A 101 -14.35 -4.27 4.91
CA SER A 101 -13.00 -3.86 5.32
C SER A 101 -12.28 -4.96 6.10
N SER A 102 -10.98 -5.01 5.94
CA SER A 102 -10.11 -5.91 6.70
C SER A 102 -10.17 -5.66 8.21
N LEU A 103 -10.49 -4.44 8.64
CA LEU A 103 -10.67 -4.07 10.04
C LEU A 103 -11.86 -4.80 10.68
N TYR A 104 -12.98 -4.87 9.98
CA TYR A 104 -14.17 -5.61 10.42
C TYR A 104 -13.98 -7.12 10.31
N LYS A 105 -13.55 -7.59 9.12
CA LYS A 105 -13.42 -9.02 8.82
C LYS A 105 -12.41 -9.74 9.72
N SER A 106 -11.39 -9.06 10.20
CA SER A 106 -10.42 -9.61 11.16
C SER A 106 -10.91 -9.62 12.62
N GLY A 107 -12.10 -9.10 12.91
CA GLY A 107 -12.65 -9.00 14.27
C GLY A 107 -11.92 -7.98 15.17
N ARG A 108 -11.05 -7.12 14.62
CA ARG A 108 -10.31 -6.11 15.40
C ARG A 108 -11.16 -4.93 15.85
N ALA A 109 -12.28 -4.70 15.18
CA ALA A 109 -13.24 -3.68 15.56
C ALA A 109 -14.66 -4.20 15.42
N SER A 110 -15.56 -3.73 16.30
CA SER A 110 -16.99 -4.03 16.20
C SER A 110 -17.61 -3.37 14.95
N GLN A 111 -18.75 -3.86 14.51
CA GLN A 111 -19.52 -3.24 13.43
C GLN A 111 -19.77 -1.74 13.70
N ARG A 112 -20.13 -1.39 14.94
CA ARG A 112 -20.38 0.00 15.35
C ARG A 112 -19.12 0.87 15.19
N ASP A 113 -17.97 0.36 15.62
CA ASP A 113 -16.71 1.13 15.54
C ASP A 113 -16.29 1.33 14.08
N VAL A 114 -16.41 0.28 13.26
CA VAL A 114 -16.09 0.37 11.82
C VAL A 114 -17.00 1.37 11.13
N LEU A 115 -18.32 1.28 11.32
CA LEU A 115 -19.25 2.24 10.74
C LEU A 115 -18.98 3.67 11.21
N ASN A 116 -18.63 3.88 12.49
CA ASN A 116 -18.24 5.20 12.99
C ASN A 116 -16.98 5.73 12.31
N ILE A 117 -15.93 4.91 12.17
CA ILE A 117 -14.69 5.29 11.46
C ILE A 117 -15.01 5.69 10.02
N PHE A 118 -15.73 4.86 9.28
CA PHE A 118 -16.07 5.11 7.89
C PHE A 118 -16.96 6.33 7.71
N SER A 119 -17.95 6.53 8.60
CA SER A 119 -18.81 7.71 8.58
C SER A 119 -18.03 9.01 8.81
N ARG A 120 -17.06 9.01 9.71
CA ARG A 120 -16.19 10.17 9.95
C ARG A 120 -15.31 10.49 8.74
N ASN A 121 -14.73 9.48 8.10
CA ASN A 121 -13.93 9.68 6.88
C ASN A 121 -14.82 10.13 5.70
N SER A 122 -16.01 9.55 5.54
CA SER A 122 -16.99 9.98 4.53
C SER A 122 -17.41 11.42 4.72
N ALA A 123 -17.74 11.82 5.97
CA ALA A 123 -18.12 13.20 6.28
C ALA A 123 -16.98 14.19 5.98
N ALA A 124 -15.71 13.77 6.15
CA ALA A 124 -14.57 14.63 5.87
C ALA A 124 -14.43 14.97 4.38
N LEU A 125 -14.87 14.11 3.45
CA LEU A 125 -14.79 14.37 2.00
C LEU A 125 -15.42 15.72 1.63
N ASN A 126 -16.51 16.12 2.27
CA ASN A 126 -17.23 17.37 1.97
C ASN A 126 -16.44 18.66 2.31
N TYR A 127 -15.24 18.53 2.88
CA TYR A 127 -14.40 19.68 3.26
C TYR A 127 -13.16 19.82 2.36
N PHE A 128 -13.02 18.95 1.34
CA PHE A 128 -11.90 18.98 0.41
C PHE A 128 -12.40 19.06 -1.03
N LYS A 129 -11.76 19.91 -1.83
CA LYS A 129 -11.96 19.96 -3.28
C LYS A 129 -10.94 19.09 -4.02
N TYR A 130 -9.72 18.97 -3.48
CA TYR A 130 -8.58 18.32 -4.13
C TYR A 130 -8.21 17.04 -3.42
N PHE A 131 -8.06 15.95 -4.19
CA PHE A 131 -7.76 14.63 -3.68
C PHE A 131 -6.58 14.00 -4.40
N THR A 132 -5.73 13.30 -3.64
CA THR A 132 -4.81 12.31 -4.19
C THR A 132 -5.20 10.92 -3.70
N VAL A 133 -5.11 9.93 -4.59
CA VAL A 133 -5.45 8.54 -4.28
C VAL A 133 -4.40 7.59 -4.81
N SER A 134 -4.28 6.41 -4.19
CA SER A 134 -3.28 5.42 -4.62
C SER A 134 -3.69 4.59 -5.83
N THR A 135 -4.99 4.55 -6.18
CA THR A 135 -5.49 3.72 -7.29
C THR A 135 -6.67 4.37 -8.02
N HIS A 136 -6.86 4.02 -9.29
CA HIS A 136 -8.01 4.48 -10.07
C HIS A 136 -9.37 4.12 -9.45
N PRO A 137 -9.60 2.89 -8.93
CA PRO A 137 -10.87 2.58 -8.24
C PRO A 137 -11.15 3.48 -7.05
N LEU A 138 -10.15 3.86 -6.25
CA LEU A 138 -10.33 4.82 -5.17
C LEU A 138 -10.78 6.18 -5.68
N GLY A 139 -10.19 6.66 -6.78
CA GLY A 139 -10.60 7.91 -7.41
C GLY A 139 -12.05 7.86 -7.90
N ALA A 140 -12.46 6.78 -8.55
CA ALA A 140 -13.84 6.58 -8.99
C ALA A 140 -14.82 6.64 -7.80
N ARG A 141 -14.49 5.97 -6.68
CA ARG A 141 -15.34 6.00 -5.47
C ARG A 141 -15.43 7.39 -4.84
N ILE A 142 -14.37 8.21 -4.88
CA ILE A 142 -14.44 9.60 -4.41
C ILE A 142 -15.43 10.39 -5.28
N TYR A 143 -15.36 10.30 -6.61
CA TYR A 143 -16.33 10.96 -7.50
C TYR A 143 -17.77 10.52 -7.25
N GLU A 144 -18.01 9.23 -6.99
CA GLU A 144 -19.35 8.70 -6.75
C GLU A 144 -19.94 9.16 -5.40
N ILE A 145 -19.09 9.31 -4.38
CA ILE A 145 -19.55 9.63 -3.00
C ILE A 145 -19.56 11.13 -2.74
N SER A 146 -18.69 11.89 -3.41
CA SER A 146 -18.61 13.35 -3.23
C SER A 146 -19.89 14.04 -3.74
N LYS A 147 -20.41 14.98 -2.95
CA LYS A 147 -21.61 15.73 -3.27
C LYS A 147 -21.34 16.97 -4.13
N GLU A 148 -20.09 17.42 -4.12
CA GLU A 148 -19.63 18.62 -4.80
C GLU A 148 -18.60 18.24 -5.86
N GLU A 149 -18.31 19.17 -6.76
CA GLU A 149 -17.28 19.00 -7.77
C GLU A 149 -15.91 18.89 -7.10
N VAL A 150 -15.20 17.81 -7.41
CA VAL A 150 -13.89 17.50 -6.86
C VAL A 150 -12.89 17.20 -7.96
N ASP A 151 -11.64 17.51 -7.70
CA ASP A 151 -10.50 17.15 -8.54
C ASP A 151 -9.70 16.01 -7.89
N VAL A 152 -9.54 14.89 -8.60
CA VAL A 152 -8.84 13.71 -8.10
C VAL A 152 -7.64 13.39 -8.97
N CYS A 153 -6.47 13.27 -8.36
CA CYS A 153 -5.24 12.82 -9.00
C CYS A 153 -4.84 11.44 -8.48
N VAL A 154 -4.60 10.49 -9.40
CA VAL A 154 -4.08 9.17 -9.04
C VAL A 154 -2.56 9.24 -8.97
N VAL A 155 -2.04 9.10 -7.74
CA VAL A 155 -0.61 9.01 -7.42
C VAL A 155 -0.39 7.64 -6.81
N HIS A 156 0.08 6.69 -7.62
CA HIS A 156 0.24 5.31 -7.18
C HIS A 156 1.29 5.17 -6.08
N ASN A 157 1.15 4.15 -5.25
CA ASN A 157 2.24 3.70 -4.40
C ASN A 157 3.38 3.20 -5.29
N ALA A 158 4.61 3.55 -4.94
CA ALA A 158 5.77 3.29 -5.78
C ALA A 158 7.04 2.97 -4.99
N LEU A 159 8.02 2.39 -5.66
CA LEU A 159 9.34 2.08 -5.13
C LEU A 159 10.19 3.35 -5.04
N THR A 160 10.74 3.59 -3.85
CA THR A 160 11.72 4.66 -3.63
C THR A 160 13.12 4.21 -4.00
N GLU A 161 14.02 5.18 -4.25
CA GLU A 161 15.44 4.88 -4.44
C GLU A 161 16.05 4.17 -3.21
N LYS A 162 15.53 4.48 -2.01
CA LYS A 162 15.93 3.79 -0.77
C LYS A 162 15.56 2.30 -0.80
N TYR A 163 14.34 1.94 -1.25
CA TYR A 163 13.95 0.53 -1.39
C TYR A 163 14.83 -0.17 -2.41
N LYS A 164 15.03 0.45 -3.57
CA LYS A 164 15.88 -0.07 -4.65
C LYS A 164 17.31 -0.29 -4.15
N SER A 165 17.88 0.69 -3.45
CA SER A 165 19.22 0.59 -2.87
C SER A 165 19.35 -0.55 -1.86
N ILE A 166 18.34 -0.80 -1.02
CA ILE A 166 18.33 -1.96 -0.11
C ILE A 166 18.38 -3.26 -0.91
N CYS A 167 17.51 -3.43 -1.91
CA CYS A 167 17.49 -4.63 -2.74
C CYS A 167 18.82 -4.83 -3.48
N ASP A 168 19.40 -3.78 -4.03
CA ASP A 168 20.67 -3.84 -4.75
C ASP A 168 21.84 -4.19 -3.81
N GLN A 169 21.85 -3.63 -2.60
CA GLN A 169 22.81 -3.99 -1.56
C GLN A 169 22.71 -5.48 -1.19
N LEU A 170 21.50 -5.97 -0.96
CA LEU A 170 21.27 -7.39 -0.65
C LEU A 170 21.71 -8.31 -1.78
N ARG A 171 21.50 -7.91 -3.03
CA ARG A 171 21.83 -8.68 -4.23
C ARG A 171 23.34 -8.69 -4.54
N PHE A 172 23.98 -7.53 -4.50
CA PHE A 172 25.36 -7.37 -4.98
C PHE A 172 26.41 -7.40 -3.88
N ASN A 173 26.11 -6.90 -2.69
CA ASN A 173 27.08 -6.76 -1.60
C ASN A 173 26.94 -7.86 -0.55
N GLU A 174 25.73 -8.17 -0.12
CA GLU A 174 25.48 -9.24 0.87
C GLU A 174 25.31 -10.60 0.21
N ALA A 175 25.11 -10.63 -1.12
CA ALA A 175 24.90 -11.85 -1.91
C ALA A 175 23.85 -12.77 -1.27
N VAL A 176 22.70 -12.20 -0.91
CA VAL A 176 21.60 -12.97 -0.31
C VAL A 176 21.06 -13.94 -1.34
N GLU A 177 21.26 -15.24 -1.08
CA GLU A 177 20.81 -16.30 -1.94
C GLU A 177 19.33 -16.62 -1.70
N LYS A 178 18.64 -16.92 -2.79
CA LYS A 178 17.27 -17.44 -2.71
C LYS A 178 17.31 -18.90 -2.24
N VAL A 179 16.38 -19.23 -1.35
CA VAL A 179 16.20 -20.60 -0.92
C VAL A 179 15.32 -21.32 -1.95
N LYS A 180 15.87 -22.39 -2.53
CA LYS A 180 15.20 -23.13 -3.61
C LYS A 180 13.80 -23.60 -3.22
N GLY A 181 12.82 -23.25 -4.03
CA GLY A 181 11.41 -23.60 -3.86
C GLY A 181 10.71 -22.88 -2.70
N ARG A 182 11.36 -21.90 -2.03
CA ARG A 182 10.73 -21.15 -0.93
C ARG A 182 9.62 -20.25 -1.45
N VAL A 183 8.44 -20.39 -0.86
CA VAL A 183 7.28 -19.51 -1.08
C VAL A 183 7.08 -18.63 0.14
N GLY A 184 6.97 -17.31 -0.03
CA GLY A 184 6.83 -16.32 1.03
C GLY A 184 5.44 -15.68 1.08
N TYR A 185 4.95 -15.40 2.29
CA TYR A 185 3.79 -14.56 2.54
C TYR A 185 4.08 -13.54 3.62
N PHE A 186 3.85 -12.26 3.33
CA PHE A 186 4.21 -11.15 4.19
C PHE A 186 2.97 -10.32 4.54
N SER A 187 2.71 -10.12 5.84
CA SER A 187 1.58 -9.30 6.30
C SER A 187 1.95 -8.44 7.50
N GLY A 188 1.69 -7.15 7.40
CA GLY A 188 1.90 -6.20 8.50
C GLY A 188 0.81 -6.23 9.58
N THR A 189 -0.30 -6.93 9.33
CA THR A 189 -1.48 -6.97 10.22
C THR A 189 -2.22 -8.31 10.11
N LYS A 190 -2.98 -8.68 11.15
CA LYS A 190 -3.86 -9.88 11.14
C LYS A 190 -5.04 -9.79 10.16
N SER A 191 -5.22 -8.67 9.50
CA SER A 191 -6.39 -8.42 8.65
C SER A 191 -6.45 -9.26 7.37
N HIS A 192 -5.41 -10.03 7.07
CA HIS A 192 -5.28 -10.83 5.85
C HIS A 192 -5.38 -12.36 6.09
N ASP A 193 -5.76 -12.79 7.29
CA ASP A 193 -5.88 -14.23 7.59
C ASP A 193 -6.96 -14.91 6.74
N LYS A 194 -8.07 -14.18 6.46
CA LYS A 194 -9.13 -14.69 5.57
C LYS A 194 -8.66 -14.79 4.11
N ASP A 195 -7.87 -13.84 3.64
CA ASP A 195 -7.30 -13.86 2.28
C ASP A 195 -6.42 -15.11 2.09
N LEU A 196 -5.60 -15.46 3.10
CA LEU A 196 -4.77 -16.65 3.07
C LEU A 196 -5.61 -17.95 3.14
N ALA A 197 -6.66 -17.95 3.97
CA ALA A 197 -7.53 -19.12 4.13
C ALA A 197 -8.25 -19.51 2.82
N LEU A 198 -8.60 -18.53 1.97
CA LEU A 198 -9.25 -18.80 0.68
C LEU A 198 -8.42 -19.67 -0.27
N VAL A 199 -7.09 -19.61 -0.16
CA VAL A 199 -6.16 -20.29 -1.06
C VAL A 199 -5.36 -21.39 -0.36
N ALA A 200 -5.72 -21.70 0.90
CA ALA A 200 -4.96 -22.61 1.74
C ALA A 200 -4.81 -24.02 1.15
N ASP A 201 -5.88 -24.58 0.59
CA ASP A 201 -5.86 -25.90 -0.03
C ASP A 201 -4.98 -25.91 -1.28
N ALA A 202 -5.06 -24.86 -2.11
CA ALA A 202 -4.21 -24.74 -3.30
C ALA A 202 -2.71 -24.65 -2.92
N ILE A 203 -2.40 -23.90 -1.85
CA ILE A 203 -1.03 -23.81 -1.32
C ILE A 203 -0.56 -25.18 -0.80
N ALA A 204 -1.38 -25.84 0.02
CA ALA A 204 -1.06 -27.13 0.61
C ALA A 204 -0.74 -28.20 -0.45
N GLU A 205 -1.55 -28.27 -1.52
CA GLU A 205 -1.34 -29.21 -2.61
C GLU A 205 -0.11 -28.86 -3.48
N SER A 206 0.01 -27.60 -3.91
CA SER A 206 1.05 -27.19 -4.87
C SER A 206 2.43 -27.01 -4.23
N CYS A 207 2.48 -26.77 -2.92
CA CYS A 207 3.71 -26.56 -2.16
C CYS A 207 4.01 -27.71 -1.19
N ALA A 208 3.40 -28.88 -1.35
CA ALA A 208 3.64 -30.03 -0.48
C ALA A 208 5.15 -30.33 -0.35
N GLY A 209 5.64 -30.44 0.88
CA GLY A 209 7.04 -30.65 1.20
C GLY A 209 8.00 -29.48 0.97
N LYS A 210 7.56 -28.39 0.34
CA LYS A 210 8.34 -27.15 0.16
C LYS A 210 8.40 -26.32 1.42
N GLU A 211 9.36 -25.39 1.47
CA GLU A 211 9.46 -24.42 2.56
C GLU A 211 8.56 -23.22 2.31
N LEU A 212 7.71 -22.92 3.29
CA LEU A 212 6.88 -21.71 3.30
C LEU A 212 7.33 -20.78 4.43
N LEU A 213 7.59 -19.52 4.05
CA LEU A 213 7.98 -18.47 4.95
C LEU A 213 6.80 -17.49 5.18
N PHE A 214 6.29 -17.43 6.41
CA PHE A 214 5.27 -16.48 6.84
C PHE A 214 5.90 -15.42 7.73
N VAL A 215 5.73 -14.14 7.39
CA VAL A 215 6.28 -13.02 8.16
C VAL A 215 5.16 -12.08 8.58
N GLY A 216 5.04 -11.90 9.89
CA GLY A 216 4.03 -11.05 10.52
C GLY A 216 3.03 -11.80 11.40
N PRO A 217 2.00 -11.11 11.91
CA PRO A 217 0.99 -11.69 12.78
C PRO A 217 -0.05 -12.47 11.94
N ILE A 218 0.29 -13.65 11.48
CA ILE A 218 -0.48 -14.50 10.57
C ILE A 218 -0.87 -15.78 11.30
N ASP A 219 -2.16 -16.14 11.25
CA ASP A 219 -2.63 -17.44 11.67
C ASP A 219 -2.58 -18.39 10.46
N VAL A 220 -1.53 -19.22 10.41
CA VAL A 220 -1.28 -20.14 9.28
C VAL A 220 -2.30 -21.28 9.32
N PRO A 221 -3.09 -21.51 8.24
CA PRO A 221 -4.06 -22.60 8.18
C PRO A 221 -3.44 -24.00 8.45
N GLU A 222 -4.15 -24.83 9.19
CA GLU A 222 -3.68 -26.17 9.59
C GLU A 222 -3.33 -27.08 8.39
N VAL A 223 -4.08 -26.97 7.29
CA VAL A 223 -3.84 -27.73 6.07
C VAL A 223 -2.44 -27.43 5.49
N ILE A 224 -2.02 -26.16 5.54
CA ILE A 224 -0.68 -25.73 5.11
C ILE A 224 0.39 -26.30 6.07
N GLN A 225 0.16 -26.19 7.38
CA GLN A 225 1.12 -26.68 8.37
C GLN A 225 1.36 -28.18 8.27
N LYS A 226 0.34 -28.96 7.87
CA LYS A 226 0.45 -30.42 7.67
C LYS A 226 1.17 -30.80 6.38
N ALA A 227 1.01 -30.00 5.32
CA ALA A 227 1.52 -30.33 4.00
C ALA A 227 2.93 -29.79 3.72
N CYS A 228 3.30 -28.69 4.36
CA CYS A 228 4.50 -27.92 4.02
C CYS A 228 5.45 -27.76 5.21
N LYS A 229 6.71 -27.38 4.93
CA LYS A 229 7.68 -26.99 5.96
C LYS A 229 7.49 -25.51 6.29
N VAL A 230 6.76 -25.20 7.37
CA VAL A 230 6.40 -23.83 7.72
C VAL A 230 7.46 -23.20 8.62
N THR A 231 7.98 -22.05 8.20
CA THR A 231 8.77 -21.13 9.02
C THR A 231 7.95 -19.88 9.27
N GLN A 232 7.67 -19.54 10.52
CA GLN A 232 6.92 -18.36 10.89
C GLN A 232 7.80 -17.39 11.68
N ILE A 233 7.88 -16.13 11.21
CA ILE A 233 8.65 -15.04 11.81
C ILE A 233 7.69 -13.93 12.25
N PRO A 234 7.81 -13.38 13.47
CA PRO A 234 7.02 -12.22 13.89
C PRO A 234 7.22 -11.01 12.97
N LEU A 235 6.43 -9.97 13.19
CA LEU A 235 6.61 -8.70 12.49
C LEU A 235 8.04 -8.15 12.72
N VAL A 236 8.75 -7.92 11.63
CA VAL A 236 10.13 -7.42 11.63
C VAL A 236 10.23 -5.98 11.14
N GLY A 237 11.40 -5.37 11.28
CA GLY A 237 11.69 -4.06 10.69
C GLY A 237 11.71 -4.09 9.16
N TYR A 238 11.60 -2.90 8.55
CA TYR A 238 11.46 -2.77 7.09
C TYR A 238 12.63 -3.39 6.30
N HIS A 239 13.86 -3.11 6.71
CA HIS A 239 15.05 -3.67 6.06
C HIS A 239 15.10 -5.21 6.14
N GLU A 240 14.80 -5.74 7.33
CA GLU A 240 14.75 -7.19 7.54
C GLU A 240 13.62 -7.85 6.72
N MET A 241 12.47 -7.18 6.60
CA MET A 241 11.39 -7.65 5.73
C MET A 241 11.87 -7.78 4.27
N VAL A 242 12.56 -6.77 3.74
CA VAL A 242 13.11 -6.79 2.38
C VAL A 242 14.11 -7.94 2.22
N LYS A 243 14.98 -8.16 3.21
CA LYS A 243 15.94 -9.27 3.22
C LYS A 243 15.23 -10.62 3.19
N LEU A 244 14.19 -10.80 3.99
CA LEU A 244 13.40 -12.04 3.99
C LEU A 244 12.66 -12.25 2.66
N ILE A 245 12.10 -11.20 2.05
CA ILE A 245 11.53 -11.27 0.71
C ILE A 245 12.59 -11.74 -0.30
N ALA A 246 13.78 -11.17 -0.26
CA ALA A 246 14.87 -11.51 -1.18
C ALA A 246 15.30 -12.99 -1.09
N THR A 247 15.03 -13.69 0.02
CA THR A 247 15.29 -15.12 0.15
C THR A 247 14.24 -16.02 -0.53
N CYS A 248 13.09 -15.49 -0.94
CA CYS A 248 12.01 -16.27 -1.55
C CYS A 248 12.15 -16.33 -3.08
N GLU A 249 11.87 -17.47 -3.69
CA GLU A 249 11.69 -17.57 -5.14
C GLU A 249 10.31 -17.02 -5.55
N VAL A 250 9.28 -17.38 -4.78
CA VAL A 250 7.91 -16.97 -5.06
C VAL A 250 7.33 -16.25 -3.87
N VAL A 251 6.57 -15.17 -4.10
CA VAL A 251 5.76 -14.50 -3.07
C VAL A 251 4.30 -14.56 -3.46
N ILE A 252 3.42 -14.86 -2.51
CA ILE A 252 1.99 -14.91 -2.74
C ILE A 252 1.28 -13.66 -2.20
N ALA A 253 0.28 -13.20 -2.95
CA ALA A 253 -0.54 -12.03 -2.62
C ALA A 253 -2.04 -12.31 -2.82
N PRO A 254 -2.62 -13.27 -2.06
CA PRO A 254 -4.04 -13.55 -2.15
C PRO A 254 -4.86 -12.39 -1.57
N LEU A 255 -5.99 -12.10 -2.21
CA LEU A 255 -7.01 -11.16 -1.76
C LEU A 255 -8.40 -11.72 -2.06
N GLU A 256 -9.33 -11.56 -1.13
CA GLU A 256 -10.75 -11.83 -1.37
C GLU A 256 -11.31 -10.86 -2.41
N SER A 257 -12.14 -11.36 -3.34
CA SER A 257 -12.83 -10.51 -4.31
C SER A 257 -13.88 -9.64 -3.60
N SER A 258 -13.66 -8.33 -3.57
CA SER A 258 -14.60 -7.34 -3.02
C SER A 258 -14.29 -5.96 -3.56
N ILE A 259 -15.27 -5.05 -3.53
CA ILE A 259 -15.08 -3.64 -3.90
C ILE A 259 -13.97 -3.02 -3.03
N PHE A 260 -13.93 -3.35 -1.73
CA PHE A 260 -12.90 -2.87 -0.82
C PHE A 260 -11.49 -3.29 -1.28
N ASN A 261 -11.30 -4.56 -1.64
CA ASN A 261 -10.00 -5.08 -2.06
C ASN A 261 -9.62 -4.66 -3.49
N SER A 262 -10.60 -4.41 -4.39
CA SER A 262 -10.31 -3.87 -5.71
C SER A 262 -9.71 -2.46 -5.67
N CYS A 263 -9.92 -1.72 -4.60
CA CYS A 263 -9.33 -0.40 -4.36
C CYS A 263 -7.89 -0.44 -3.83
N LYS A 264 -7.37 -1.63 -3.47
CA LYS A 264 -6.02 -1.77 -2.91
C LYS A 264 -4.91 -1.57 -3.95
N SER A 265 -3.74 -1.18 -3.45
CA SER A 265 -2.52 -1.10 -4.23
C SER A 265 -1.85 -2.47 -4.40
N GLY A 266 -1.24 -2.70 -5.55
CA GLY A 266 -0.42 -3.87 -5.88
C GLY A 266 0.93 -3.93 -5.17
N LEU A 267 1.04 -3.36 -3.98
CA LEU A 267 2.27 -3.17 -3.22
C LEU A 267 3.09 -4.45 -3.06
N LYS A 268 2.44 -5.56 -2.68
CA LYS A 268 3.12 -6.85 -2.50
C LYS A 268 3.77 -7.34 -3.78
N TYR A 269 3.15 -7.04 -4.95
CA TYR A 269 3.72 -7.40 -6.24
C TYR A 269 5.02 -6.64 -6.47
N PHE A 270 4.99 -5.32 -6.54
CA PHE A 270 6.17 -4.59 -7.00
C PHE A 270 7.33 -4.60 -5.99
N GLU A 271 7.07 -4.66 -4.68
CA GLU A 271 8.11 -4.89 -3.68
C GLU A 271 8.79 -6.26 -3.91
N SER A 272 8.01 -7.33 -4.06
CA SER A 272 8.55 -8.68 -4.24
C SER A 272 9.25 -8.86 -5.59
N ALA A 273 8.67 -8.32 -6.66
CA ALA A 273 9.25 -8.37 -7.99
C ALA A 273 10.61 -7.66 -8.05
N TYR A 274 10.72 -6.46 -7.46
CA TYR A 274 12.00 -5.75 -7.40
C TYR A 274 13.05 -6.46 -6.53
N ALA A 275 12.62 -7.20 -5.50
CA ALA A 275 13.49 -8.11 -4.74
C ALA A 275 13.84 -9.41 -5.51
N GLY A 276 13.47 -9.53 -6.79
CA GLY A 276 13.79 -10.63 -7.68
C GLY A 276 12.92 -11.87 -7.53
N CYS A 277 11.71 -11.77 -6.94
CA CYS A 277 10.77 -12.87 -6.80
C CYS A 277 9.80 -12.99 -7.98
N SER A 278 9.35 -14.19 -8.29
CA SER A 278 8.08 -14.39 -8.99
C SER A 278 6.91 -14.13 -8.02
N VAL A 279 5.76 -13.69 -8.53
CA VAL A 279 4.62 -13.37 -7.68
C VAL A 279 3.37 -14.06 -8.19
N VAL A 280 2.64 -14.72 -7.29
CA VAL A 280 1.28 -15.23 -7.55
C VAL A 280 0.30 -14.35 -6.80
N ALA A 281 -0.62 -13.71 -7.52
CA ALA A 281 -1.52 -12.71 -6.93
C ALA A 281 -2.96 -12.84 -7.41
N THR A 282 -3.90 -12.48 -6.55
CA THR A 282 -5.27 -12.20 -6.99
C THR A 282 -5.25 -10.94 -7.87
N PRO A 283 -5.83 -10.98 -9.08
CA PRO A 283 -5.91 -9.81 -9.95
C PRO A 283 -6.78 -8.72 -9.30
N ILE A 284 -6.21 -7.55 -9.16
CA ILE A 284 -6.90 -6.31 -8.80
C ILE A 284 -6.48 -5.21 -9.78
N PRO A 285 -7.26 -4.16 -10.00
CA PRO A 285 -6.96 -3.14 -11.01
C PRO A 285 -5.55 -2.55 -10.93
N ASP A 286 -5.00 -2.38 -9.72
CA ASP A 286 -3.62 -1.87 -9.59
C ASP A 286 -2.54 -2.91 -9.93
N ILE A 287 -2.81 -4.21 -9.80
CA ILE A 287 -1.94 -5.28 -10.29
C ILE A 287 -2.04 -5.41 -11.81
N ASP A 288 -3.22 -5.15 -12.39
CA ASP A 288 -3.44 -5.30 -13.82
C ASP A 288 -2.66 -4.29 -14.68
N ARG A 289 -2.19 -3.20 -14.10
CA ARG A 289 -1.28 -2.26 -14.77
C ARG A 289 0.13 -2.81 -15.02
N PHE A 290 0.51 -3.93 -14.36
CA PHE A 290 1.82 -4.55 -14.53
C PHE A 290 1.77 -5.72 -15.52
N THR A 291 2.78 -5.79 -16.38
CA THR A 291 3.00 -6.89 -17.30
C THR A 291 4.38 -7.49 -17.04
N SER A 292 4.43 -8.77 -16.68
CA SER A 292 5.67 -9.51 -16.45
C SER A 292 5.43 -11.01 -16.60
N GLN A 293 6.42 -11.75 -17.13
CA GLN A 293 6.38 -13.22 -17.19
C GLN A 293 6.44 -13.86 -15.80
N SER A 294 6.89 -13.10 -14.78
CA SER A 294 6.98 -13.54 -13.38
C SER A 294 5.77 -13.15 -12.53
N LEU A 295 4.75 -12.52 -13.12
CA LEU A 295 3.48 -12.21 -12.47
C LEU A 295 2.40 -13.21 -12.91
N PHE A 296 2.03 -14.09 -12.01
CA PHE A 296 1.00 -15.10 -12.21
C PHE A 296 -0.29 -14.64 -11.52
N LYS A 297 -1.38 -14.52 -12.29
CA LYS A 297 -2.67 -14.07 -11.77
C LYS A 297 -3.58 -15.27 -11.57
N ALA A 298 -4.26 -15.33 -10.43
CA ALA A 298 -5.16 -16.44 -10.09
C ALA A 298 -6.36 -15.96 -9.25
N THR A 299 -7.53 -16.46 -9.58
CA THR A 299 -8.80 -16.15 -8.91
C THR A 299 -9.41 -17.38 -8.24
N SER A 300 -9.56 -18.47 -8.99
CA SER A 300 -10.09 -19.74 -8.49
C SER A 300 -8.99 -20.60 -7.84
N LEU A 301 -9.40 -21.57 -7.01
CA LEU A 301 -8.47 -22.53 -6.39
C LEU A 301 -7.62 -23.28 -7.43
N ASP A 302 -8.23 -23.70 -8.55
CA ASP A 302 -7.50 -24.43 -9.60
C ASP A 302 -6.51 -23.52 -10.33
N GLU A 303 -6.86 -22.24 -10.56
CA GLU A 303 -5.90 -21.25 -11.08
C GLU A 303 -4.76 -21.01 -10.10
N TRP A 304 -5.03 -20.94 -8.79
CA TRP A 304 -4.00 -20.80 -7.76
C TRP A 304 -3.05 -21.99 -7.75
N LYS A 305 -3.56 -23.23 -7.85
CA LYS A 305 -2.73 -24.44 -7.97
C LYS A 305 -1.83 -24.35 -9.19
N LEU A 306 -2.40 -24.03 -10.34
CA LEU A 306 -1.65 -23.92 -11.59
C LEU A 306 -0.59 -22.82 -11.53
N ALA A 307 -0.97 -21.63 -11.08
CA ALA A 307 -0.09 -20.48 -10.97
C ALA A 307 1.08 -20.71 -10.01
N LEU A 308 0.84 -21.32 -8.84
CA LEU A 308 1.89 -21.70 -7.90
C LEU A 308 2.87 -22.71 -8.50
N LYS A 309 2.35 -23.73 -9.20
CA LYS A 309 3.19 -24.70 -9.91
C LYS A 309 4.03 -24.01 -10.97
N GLN A 310 3.41 -23.25 -11.86
CA GLN A 310 4.12 -22.51 -12.92
C GLN A 310 5.17 -21.55 -12.34
N ALA A 311 4.84 -20.76 -11.33
CA ALA A 311 5.75 -19.79 -10.71
C ALA A 311 7.00 -20.47 -10.12
N THR A 312 6.84 -21.67 -9.52
CA THR A 312 7.97 -22.40 -8.94
C THR A 312 8.78 -23.15 -9.98
N GLU A 313 8.15 -23.74 -11.00
CA GLU A 313 8.84 -24.51 -12.06
C GLU A 313 9.58 -23.59 -13.04
N SER A 314 9.01 -22.42 -13.36
CA SER A 314 9.62 -21.47 -14.31
C SER A 314 10.61 -20.50 -13.67
N PHE A 315 10.77 -20.49 -12.36
CA PHE A 315 11.56 -19.47 -11.66
C PHE A 315 12.99 -19.35 -12.20
N GLU A 316 13.69 -20.46 -12.38
CA GLU A 316 15.07 -20.47 -12.90
C GLU A 316 15.14 -20.09 -14.39
N SER A 317 14.07 -20.31 -15.15
CA SER A 317 14.02 -20.00 -16.60
C SER A 317 13.70 -18.53 -16.89
N ILE A 318 13.08 -17.79 -15.94
CA ILE A 318 12.79 -16.37 -16.09
C ILE A 318 14.00 -15.57 -15.58
N PRO A 319 14.66 -14.77 -16.42
CA PRO A 319 15.79 -13.94 -15.98
C PRO A 319 15.43 -13.01 -14.84
N GLU A 320 16.35 -12.76 -13.92
CA GLU A 320 16.10 -11.83 -12.79
C GLU A 320 15.75 -10.42 -13.27
N SER A 321 16.39 -9.96 -14.35
CA SER A 321 16.07 -8.67 -14.97
C SER A 321 14.60 -8.59 -15.39
N GLU A 322 14.03 -9.67 -15.93
CA GLU A 322 12.63 -9.72 -16.34
C GLU A 322 11.68 -9.63 -15.14
N ARG A 323 12.04 -10.29 -14.01
CA ARG A 323 11.27 -10.17 -12.76
C ARG A 323 11.25 -8.74 -12.21
N ILE A 324 12.37 -8.03 -12.36
CA ILE A 324 12.56 -6.67 -11.80
C ILE A 324 11.99 -5.57 -12.68
N ASN A 325 12.12 -5.68 -14.01
CA ASN A 325 11.92 -4.57 -14.94
C ASN A 325 10.52 -3.98 -14.86
N SER A 326 9.48 -4.80 -14.83
CA SER A 326 8.10 -4.31 -14.77
C SER A 326 7.85 -3.45 -13.50
N ALA A 327 8.33 -3.91 -12.34
CA ALA A 327 8.21 -3.14 -11.10
C ALA A 327 9.08 -1.88 -11.11
N LYS A 328 10.30 -1.97 -11.66
CA LYS A 328 11.25 -0.86 -11.75
C LYS A 328 10.73 0.30 -12.60
N GLU A 329 10.10 -0.02 -13.71
CA GLU A 329 9.59 0.97 -14.67
C GLU A 329 8.25 1.56 -14.23
N GLN A 330 7.30 0.72 -13.81
CA GLN A 330 5.91 1.12 -13.59
C GLN A 330 5.60 1.52 -12.14
N ALA A 331 6.38 1.06 -11.15
CA ALA A 331 6.26 1.50 -9.77
C ALA A 331 7.40 2.46 -9.39
N ASN A 332 7.56 3.55 -10.10
CA ASN A 332 8.66 4.50 -9.93
C ASN A 332 8.19 5.78 -9.24
N ILE A 333 8.71 6.05 -8.04
CA ILE A 333 8.35 7.24 -7.24
C ILE A 333 8.58 8.56 -7.98
N LYS A 334 9.59 8.63 -8.84
CA LYS A 334 9.89 9.85 -9.59
C LYS A 334 8.77 10.23 -10.54
N LEU A 335 8.17 9.23 -11.22
CA LEU A 335 7.02 9.44 -12.11
C LEU A 335 5.76 9.84 -11.33
N GLU A 336 5.54 9.23 -10.17
CA GLU A 336 4.39 9.55 -9.34
C GLU A 336 4.49 10.95 -8.72
N VAL A 337 5.69 11.39 -8.34
CA VAL A 337 5.93 12.76 -7.88
C VAL A 337 5.76 13.78 -9.01
N GLU A 338 6.10 13.46 -10.26
CA GLU A 338 5.82 14.33 -11.41
C GLU A 338 4.32 14.57 -11.58
N LYS A 339 3.50 13.51 -11.56
CA LYS A 339 2.02 13.63 -11.59
C LYS A 339 1.50 14.49 -10.45
N TRP A 340 2.03 14.27 -9.23
CA TRP A 340 1.66 15.05 -8.06
C TRP A 340 2.01 16.54 -8.25
N LEU A 341 3.18 16.86 -8.79
CA LEU A 341 3.62 18.24 -9.05
C LEU A 341 2.78 18.93 -10.13
N GLU A 342 2.42 18.22 -11.20
CA GLU A 342 1.51 18.72 -12.24
C GLU A 342 0.15 19.06 -11.63
N PHE A 343 -0.39 18.18 -10.80
CA PHE A 343 -1.66 18.41 -10.10
C PHE A 343 -1.58 19.64 -9.18
N VAL A 344 -0.55 19.77 -8.36
CA VAL A 344 -0.33 20.93 -7.49
C VAL A 344 -0.16 22.23 -8.27
N ASN A 345 0.50 22.19 -9.42
CA ASN A 345 0.65 23.38 -10.26
C ASN A 345 -0.69 23.81 -10.86
N LYS A 346 -1.53 22.86 -11.29
CA LYS A 346 -2.92 23.14 -11.72
C LYS A 346 -3.69 23.85 -10.59
N ILE A 347 -3.68 23.28 -9.38
CA ILE A 347 -4.36 23.87 -8.21
C ILE A 347 -3.81 25.28 -7.91
N SER A 348 -2.49 25.47 -7.96
CA SER A 348 -1.86 26.76 -7.69
C SER A 348 -2.35 27.86 -8.65
N ALA A 349 -2.61 27.51 -9.90
CA ALA A 349 -3.15 28.44 -10.90
C ALA A 349 -4.64 28.78 -10.67
N GLU A 350 -5.41 27.89 -10.02
CA GLU A 350 -6.81 28.13 -9.69
C GLU A 350 -6.99 28.98 -8.41
N VAL A 351 -6.05 28.88 -7.46
CA VAL A 351 -6.11 29.55 -6.14
C VAL A 351 -5.44 30.93 -6.15
N SER A 352 -4.60 31.22 -7.16
CA SER A 352 -3.93 32.51 -7.37
C SER A 352 -4.87 33.53 -7.98
#